data_4c42d5deb839d15466ddb04722edaa28
#
_entry.id   4c42d5deb839d15466ddb04722edaa28
#
_cell.length_a   1.000
_cell.length_b   1.000
_cell.length_c   1.000
_cell.angle_alpha   90.00
_cell.angle_beta   90.00
_cell.angle_gamma   90.00
#
_symmetry.space_group_name_H-M   'P 1'
#
loop_
_entity.id
_entity.type
_entity.pdbx_description
1 polymer ?
#
loop_
_entity_poly.entity_id
_entity_poly.type
_entity_poly.pdbx_seq_one_letter_code
_entity_poly.pdbx_strand_id
1 'polypeptide(L)'
;PKAANGKPGTWGYIAFVDGQLFGSLANPKHVVTYRYRPGGDMKKQLTESTSLFAINPDNGKIDWRYDAKDALRHNTIAIGGGNVLLIDRPLAMYDQKRDGKPKGERPGRLVALYAKTGEKMWEEQKDIYGTVNAISAEHGVVVMGYSPTRFKLASEIGGRLSGFRLSDGKRLWDVEAGYSSRPMINGKTIYAQGGAWDVTTG
;
A
#
# COMPACT_ATOMS: atom_id res chain seq x y z
N PRO A 1 7.96 -15.83 -9.55
CA PRO A 1 6.62 -16.29 -9.21
C PRO A 1 5.84 -16.62 -10.47
N LYS A 2 4.90 -17.58 -10.35
CA LYS A 2 3.99 -17.91 -11.45
C LYS A 2 2.66 -17.16 -11.24
N ALA A 3 2.11 -16.63 -12.32
CA ALA A 3 0.74 -16.12 -12.34
C ALA A 3 -0.27 -17.27 -12.17
N ALA A 4 -1.55 -16.95 -11.90
CA ALA A 4 -2.60 -17.95 -11.69
C ALA A 4 -2.77 -18.94 -12.86
N ASN A 5 -2.38 -18.53 -14.08
CA ASN A 5 -2.37 -19.37 -15.28
C ASN A 5 -1.10 -20.21 -15.46
N GLY A 6 -0.24 -20.30 -14.45
CA GLY A 6 1.02 -21.05 -14.46
C GLY A 6 2.18 -20.42 -15.25
N LYS A 7 1.95 -19.30 -15.96
CA LYS A 7 2.99 -18.58 -16.72
C LYS A 7 3.90 -17.77 -15.78
N PRO A 8 5.15 -17.46 -16.19
CA PRO A 8 5.99 -16.54 -15.45
C PRO A 8 5.28 -15.21 -15.22
N GLY A 9 5.30 -14.73 -13.99
CA GLY A 9 4.72 -13.45 -13.60
C GLY A 9 5.78 -12.37 -13.46
N THR A 10 5.36 -11.11 -13.52
CA THR A 10 6.22 -9.96 -13.33
C THR A 10 6.23 -9.57 -11.85
N TRP A 11 7.41 -9.30 -11.30
CA TRP A 11 7.57 -8.76 -9.95
C TRP A 11 7.09 -7.31 -9.91
N GLY A 12 6.33 -6.97 -8.88
CA GLY A 12 5.86 -5.59 -8.64
C GLY A 12 6.63 -4.93 -7.51
N TYR A 13 6.37 -5.32 -6.28
CA TYR A 13 7.05 -4.86 -5.07
C TYR A 13 8.08 -5.89 -4.62
N ILE A 14 9.22 -5.43 -4.09
CA ILE A 14 10.26 -6.28 -3.51
C ILE A 14 10.78 -5.59 -2.26
N ALA A 15 10.94 -6.35 -1.16
CA ALA A 15 11.59 -5.91 0.07
C ALA A 15 12.29 -7.10 0.74
N PHE A 16 13.39 -6.80 1.44
CA PHE A 16 14.06 -7.75 2.33
C PHE A 16 14.04 -7.17 3.74
N VAL A 17 13.37 -7.86 4.66
CA VAL A 17 13.14 -7.39 6.03
C VAL A 17 13.28 -8.56 6.98
N ASP A 18 14.03 -8.40 8.06
CA ASP A 18 14.21 -9.39 9.13
C ASP A 18 14.55 -10.79 8.60
N GLY A 19 15.45 -10.88 7.60
CA GLY A 19 15.90 -12.14 7.01
C GLY A 19 14.91 -12.80 6.04
N GLN A 20 13.78 -12.19 5.75
CA GLN A 20 12.76 -12.72 4.83
C GLN A 20 12.63 -11.84 3.59
N LEU A 21 12.51 -12.45 2.42
CA LEU A 21 12.30 -11.77 1.15
C LEU A 21 10.79 -11.71 0.85
N PHE A 22 10.29 -10.51 0.64
CA PHE A 22 8.91 -10.27 0.23
C PHE A 22 8.85 -9.85 -1.22
N GLY A 23 7.85 -10.31 -1.94
CA GLY A 23 7.60 -9.94 -3.31
C GLY A 23 6.12 -9.90 -3.63
N SER A 24 5.77 -9.18 -4.68
CA SER A 24 4.40 -9.19 -5.18
C SER A 24 4.33 -9.56 -6.65
N LEU A 25 3.21 -10.12 -7.05
CA LEU A 25 2.91 -10.43 -8.44
C LEU A 25 2.15 -9.24 -9.05
N ALA A 26 2.86 -8.49 -9.90
CA ALA A 26 2.28 -7.32 -10.56
C ALA A 26 1.07 -7.68 -11.42
N ASN A 27 0.07 -6.80 -11.45
CA ASN A 27 -1.09 -6.93 -12.31
C ASN A 27 -0.75 -6.43 -13.73
N PRO A 28 -0.61 -7.32 -14.73
CA PRO A 28 -0.23 -6.92 -16.07
C PRO A 28 -1.34 -6.16 -16.81
N LYS A 29 -2.59 -6.25 -16.33
CA LYS A 29 -3.74 -5.56 -16.93
C LYS A 29 -3.82 -4.09 -16.50
N HIS A 30 -3.19 -3.73 -15.37
CA HIS A 30 -3.16 -2.37 -14.89
C HIS A 30 -1.78 -1.76 -15.07
N VAL A 31 -1.69 -0.93 -16.09
CA VAL A 31 -0.50 -0.15 -16.40
C VAL A 31 -0.88 1.31 -16.39
N VAL A 32 -0.33 2.07 -15.48
CA VAL A 32 -0.51 3.53 -15.49
C VAL A 32 0.33 4.11 -16.60
N THR A 33 -0.34 4.61 -17.63
CA THR A 33 0.32 5.23 -18.78
C THR A 33 0.79 6.63 -18.39
N TYR A 34 2.07 6.90 -18.56
CA TYR A 34 2.64 8.21 -18.32
C TYR A 34 2.19 9.20 -19.40
N ARG A 35 1.50 10.26 -19.02
CA ARG A 35 1.00 11.29 -19.96
C ARG A 35 2.09 12.24 -20.49
N TYR A 36 3.30 12.19 -19.94
CA TYR A 36 4.34 13.17 -20.23
C TYR A 36 5.55 12.56 -20.93
N ARG A 37 5.64 12.80 -22.20
CA ARG A 37 6.67 12.63 -23.22
C ARG A 37 6.54 11.37 -24.09
N PRO A 38 6.36 11.56 -25.40
CA PRO A 38 6.65 10.52 -26.40
C PRO A 38 8.16 10.25 -26.35
N GLY A 39 8.56 9.02 -26.08
CA GLY A 39 9.96 8.57 -26.23
C GLY A 39 10.71 8.13 -24.97
N GLY A 40 10.17 8.25 -23.74
CA GLY A 40 10.84 7.79 -22.53
C GLY A 40 10.52 6.34 -22.15
N ASP A 41 11.49 5.62 -21.54
CA ASP A 41 11.34 4.24 -21.06
C ASP A 41 10.29 4.04 -19.96
N MET A 42 9.72 5.12 -19.44
CA MET A 42 8.72 5.10 -18.37
C MET A 42 7.27 5.24 -18.89
N LYS A 43 6.97 4.68 -20.05
CA LYS A 43 5.63 4.73 -20.62
C LYS A 43 4.59 3.94 -19.82
N LYS A 44 5.04 2.97 -19.05
CA LYS A 44 4.17 2.04 -18.33
C LYS A 44 4.76 1.73 -16.96
N GLN A 45 4.03 2.01 -15.89
CA GLN A 45 4.42 1.65 -14.54
C GLN A 45 3.45 0.62 -13.98
N LEU A 46 3.98 -0.49 -13.52
CA LEU A 46 3.23 -1.47 -12.75
C LEU A 46 3.13 -0.95 -11.31
N THR A 47 1.96 -0.48 -10.92
CA THR A 47 1.74 0.15 -9.61
C THR A 47 0.91 -0.70 -8.67
N GLU A 48 0.37 -1.81 -9.17
CA GLU A 48 -0.54 -2.68 -8.44
C GLU A 48 -0.20 -4.15 -8.66
N SER A 49 -0.55 -4.97 -7.69
CA SER A 49 -0.32 -6.40 -7.68
C SER A 49 -1.58 -7.18 -7.34
N THR A 50 -1.61 -8.45 -7.77
CA THR A 50 -2.68 -9.39 -7.47
C THR A 50 -2.42 -10.22 -6.23
N SER A 51 -1.16 -10.28 -5.80
CA SER A 51 -0.78 -11.02 -4.59
C SER A 51 0.53 -10.50 -4.02
N LEU A 52 0.71 -10.71 -2.72
CA LEU A 52 1.95 -10.55 -1.97
C LEU A 52 2.38 -11.93 -1.46
N PHE A 53 3.66 -12.20 -1.39
CA PHE A 53 4.20 -13.46 -0.89
C PHE A 53 5.53 -13.24 -0.18
N ALA A 54 5.84 -14.12 0.76
CA ALA A 54 7.17 -14.21 1.35
C ALA A 54 7.91 -15.42 0.79
N ILE A 55 9.22 -15.27 0.66
CA ILE A 55 10.13 -16.28 0.13
C ILE A 55 11.22 -16.53 1.15
N ASN A 56 11.52 -17.78 1.39
CA ASN A 56 12.72 -18.17 2.08
C ASN A 56 13.94 -17.88 1.19
N PRO A 57 14.85 -17.00 1.62
CA PRO A 57 15.97 -16.59 0.76
C PRO A 57 17.00 -17.71 0.54
N ASP A 58 17.09 -18.69 1.45
CA ASP A 58 18.08 -19.77 1.38
C ASP A 58 17.74 -20.80 0.31
N ASN A 59 16.46 -21.04 0.05
CA ASN A 59 16.02 -22.09 -0.87
C ASN A 59 15.08 -21.60 -1.99
N GLY A 60 14.69 -20.32 -1.97
CA GLY A 60 13.82 -19.70 -2.96
C GLY A 60 12.35 -20.18 -2.93
N LYS A 61 11.93 -20.92 -1.92
CA LYS A 61 10.55 -21.40 -1.80
C LYS A 61 9.65 -20.31 -1.22
N ILE A 62 8.41 -20.28 -1.68
CA ILE A 62 7.38 -19.41 -1.11
C ILE A 62 6.92 -20.02 0.21
N ASP A 63 7.11 -19.26 1.31
CA ASP A 63 6.65 -19.65 2.64
C ASP A 63 5.14 -19.46 2.78
N TRP A 64 4.65 -18.32 2.30
CA TRP A 64 3.23 -18.00 2.30
C TRP A 64 2.88 -17.02 1.18
N ARG A 65 1.58 -16.92 0.88
CA ARG A 65 1.04 -16.04 -0.13
C ARG A 65 -0.31 -15.46 0.33
N TYR A 66 -0.48 -14.17 0.12
CA TYR A 66 -1.75 -13.46 0.24
C TYR A 66 -2.25 -13.11 -1.16
N ASP A 67 -3.42 -13.58 -1.54
CA ASP A 67 -4.07 -13.22 -2.79
C ASP A 67 -5.06 -12.08 -2.52
N ALA A 68 -4.91 -10.98 -3.27
CA ALA A 68 -5.77 -9.82 -3.14
C ALA A 68 -7.19 -10.15 -3.61
N LYS A 69 -8.19 -9.64 -2.88
CA LYS A 69 -9.57 -9.69 -3.32
C LYS A 69 -9.82 -8.77 -4.53
N ASP A 70 -9.18 -7.61 -4.50
CA ASP A 70 -9.24 -6.61 -5.56
C ASP A 70 -7.84 -6.35 -6.14
N ALA A 71 -7.04 -5.50 -5.51
CA ALA A 71 -5.67 -5.21 -5.91
C ALA A 71 -4.85 -4.58 -4.77
N LEU A 72 -3.53 -4.80 -4.78
CA LEU A 72 -2.58 -4.23 -3.84
C LEU A 72 -1.81 -3.09 -4.51
N ARG A 73 -1.94 -1.87 -4.03
CA ARG A 73 -1.08 -0.76 -4.47
C ARG A 73 0.28 -0.87 -3.79
N HIS A 74 1.37 -0.81 -4.55
CA HIS A 74 2.72 -1.02 -4.02
C HIS A 74 3.07 -0.06 -2.89
N ASN A 75 2.64 1.19 -2.98
CA ASN A 75 2.92 2.20 -1.97
C ASN A 75 2.18 1.98 -0.64
N THR A 76 1.17 1.11 -0.62
CA THR A 76 0.42 0.78 0.59
C THR A 76 0.94 -0.48 1.28
N ILE A 77 1.95 -1.14 0.71
CA ILE A 77 2.62 -2.25 1.36
C ILE A 77 3.69 -1.68 2.28
N ALA A 78 3.58 -1.94 3.57
CA ALA A 78 4.56 -1.58 4.58
C ALA A 78 4.90 -2.82 5.41
N ILE A 79 6.19 -3.06 5.65
CA ILE A 79 6.67 -4.25 6.36
C ILE A 79 7.62 -3.80 7.46
N GLY A 80 7.41 -4.27 8.67
CA GLY A 80 8.25 -3.95 9.82
C GLY A 80 7.66 -4.43 11.14
N GLY A 81 8.51 -4.62 12.15
CA GLY A 81 8.09 -5.07 13.48
C GLY A 81 7.34 -6.41 13.48
N GLY A 82 7.71 -7.34 12.61
CA GLY A 82 7.04 -8.62 12.46
C GLY A 82 5.69 -8.58 11.74
N ASN A 83 5.31 -7.45 11.16
CA ASN A 83 4.01 -7.24 10.52
C ASN A 83 4.15 -6.86 9.05
N VAL A 84 3.14 -7.23 8.26
CA VAL A 84 2.90 -6.75 6.91
C VAL A 84 1.58 -6.00 6.90
N LEU A 85 1.59 -4.75 6.51
CA LEU A 85 0.39 -3.93 6.28
C LEU A 85 0.22 -3.73 4.79
N LEU A 86 -1.02 -3.81 4.33
CA LEU A 86 -1.36 -3.54 2.93
C LEU A 86 -2.78 -2.98 2.83
N ILE A 87 -3.07 -2.27 1.76
CA ILE A 87 -4.43 -1.89 1.40
C ILE A 87 -4.82 -2.67 0.15
N ASP A 88 -5.85 -3.49 0.30
CA ASP A 88 -6.49 -4.24 -0.78
C ASP A 88 -7.76 -3.48 -1.20
N ARG A 89 -7.76 -2.95 -2.42
CA ARG A 89 -8.84 -2.10 -2.92
C ARG A 89 -9.00 -2.23 -4.44
N PRO A 90 -10.14 -1.78 -5.00
CA PRO A 90 -10.34 -1.79 -6.44
C PRO A 90 -9.17 -1.18 -7.21
N LEU A 91 -8.90 -1.73 -8.38
CA LEU A 91 -7.86 -1.24 -9.30
C LEU A 91 -7.99 0.26 -9.55
N ALA A 92 -6.87 0.96 -9.59
CA ALA A 92 -6.84 2.39 -9.85
C ALA A 92 -7.50 2.78 -11.19
N MET A 93 -7.50 1.89 -12.17
CA MET A 93 -8.21 2.11 -13.44
C MET A 93 -9.73 2.28 -13.25
N TYR A 94 -10.31 1.73 -12.20
CA TYR A 94 -11.73 1.91 -11.88
C TYR A 94 -12.01 3.21 -11.14
N ASP A 95 -10.96 3.84 -10.58
CA ASP A 95 -11.02 5.16 -9.96
C ASP A 95 -10.92 6.29 -11.01
N GLN A 96 -10.57 5.97 -12.26
CA GLN A 96 -10.48 6.98 -13.31
C GLN A 96 -11.86 7.56 -13.63
N LYS A 97 -11.91 8.87 -13.79
CA LYS A 97 -13.09 9.56 -14.28
C LYS A 97 -13.44 9.03 -15.66
N ARG A 98 -14.59 8.41 -15.80
CA ARG A 98 -15.20 8.14 -17.09
C ARG A 98 -16.18 9.27 -17.36
N ASP A 99 -16.00 9.98 -18.46
CA ASP A 99 -16.87 11.11 -18.86
C ASP A 99 -16.94 12.27 -17.85
N GLY A 100 -15.82 12.53 -17.16
CA GLY A 100 -15.72 13.63 -16.21
C GLY A 100 -16.39 13.38 -14.84
N LYS A 101 -17.05 12.25 -14.63
CA LYS A 101 -17.70 11.89 -13.36
C LYS A 101 -16.89 10.84 -12.61
N PRO A 102 -16.67 10.98 -11.29
CA PRO A 102 -16.08 9.92 -10.49
C PRO A 102 -17.02 8.71 -10.53
N LYS A 103 -16.50 7.54 -10.89
CA LYS A 103 -17.22 6.29 -10.72
C LYS A 103 -17.12 5.95 -9.23
N GLY A 104 -18.25 5.81 -8.56
CA GLY A 104 -18.40 5.67 -7.11
C GLY A 104 -17.23 5.00 -6.42
N GLU A 105 -16.62 5.72 -5.50
CA GLU A 105 -15.47 5.26 -4.74
C GLU A 105 -15.89 4.13 -3.81
N ARG A 106 -15.23 3.00 -3.91
CA ARG A 106 -15.33 1.94 -2.91
C ARG A 106 -14.12 2.00 -1.99
N PRO A 107 -14.32 1.99 -0.65
CA PRO A 107 -13.23 1.91 0.28
C PRO A 107 -12.43 0.63 0.06
N GLY A 108 -11.16 0.68 0.42
CA GLY A 108 -10.31 -0.47 0.49
C GLY A 108 -10.50 -1.24 1.79
N ARG A 109 -9.64 -2.23 1.98
CA ARG A 109 -9.43 -2.95 3.23
C ARG A 109 -8.00 -2.75 3.67
N LEU A 110 -7.80 -2.18 4.85
CA LEU A 110 -6.49 -2.16 5.50
C LEU A 110 -6.32 -3.50 6.20
N VAL A 111 -5.35 -4.27 5.78
CA VAL A 111 -5.11 -5.63 6.26
C VAL A 111 -3.76 -5.72 6.91
N ALA A 112 -3.69 -6.33 8.09
CA ALA A 112 -2.46 -6.69 8.77
C ALA A 112 -2.27 -8.21 8.76
N LEU A 113 -1.06 -8.64 8.42
CA LEU A 113 -0.64 -10.03 8.43
C LEU A 113 0.59 -10.19 9.32
N TYR A 114 0.75 -11.35 9.93
CA TYR A 114 2.04 -11.74 10.51
C TYR A 114 3.06 -11.92 9.39
N ALA A 115 4.20 -11.22 9.47
CA ALA A 115 5.23 -11.27 8.43
C ALA A 115 5.78 -12.69 8.23
N LYS A 116 5.91 -13.46 9.30
CA LYS A 116 6.47 -14.82 9.29
C LYS A 116 5.53 -15.86 8.64
N THR A 117 4.22 -15.78 8.88
CA THR A 117 3.27 -16.83 8.50
C THR A 117 2.28 -16.41 7.42
N GLY A 118 2.11 -15.10 7.19
CA GLY A 118 1.08 -14.57 6.29
C GLY A 118 -0.34 -14.67 6.82
N GLU A 119 -0.52 -15.17 8.05
CA GLU A 119 -1.84 -15.24 8.69
C GLU A 119 -2.37 -13.84 8.97
N LYS A 120 -3.67 -13.66 8.70
CA LYS A 120 -4.32 -12.39 8.95
C LYS A 120 -4.48 -12.14 10.44
N MET A 121 -3.95 -10.99 10.90
CA MET A 121 -4.13 -10.52 12.27
C MET A 121 -5.50 -9.82 12.41
N TRP A 122 -5.74 -8.84 11.55
CA TRP A 122 -6.97 -8.06 11.54
C TRP A 122 -7.22 -7.41 10.17
N GLU A 123 -8.41 -6.85 10.01
CA GLU A 123 -8.84 -6.13 8.82
C GLU A 123 -9.77 -4.99 9.21
N GLU A 124 -9.53 -3.77 8.68
CA GLU A 124 -10.39 -2.60 8.83
C GLU A 124 -10.91 -2.17 7.46
N GLN A 125 -12.20 -1.88 7.35
CA GLN A 125 -12.85 -1.51 6.08
C GLN A 125 -13.45 -0.10 6.11
N LYS A 126 -13.62 0.48 7.30
CA LYS A 126 -14.28 1.76 7.43
C LYS A 126 -13.38 2.89 6.96
N ASP A 127 -13.76 3.54 5.87
CA ASP A 127 -13.12 4.75 5.36
C ASP A 127 -11.63 4.55 5.01
N ILE A 128 -11.32 3.45 4.31
CA ILE A 128 -9.96 3.09 3.90
C ILE A 128 -9.73 3.55 2.45
N TYR A 129 -9.20 4.76 2.29
CA TYR A 129 -8.86 5.38 1.00
C TYR A 129 -7.37 5.73 0.86
N GLY A 130 -6.54 5.25 1.77
CA GLY A 130 -5.12 5.54 1.79
C GLY A 130 -4.38 5.16 0.52
N THR A 131 -3.32 5.89 0.24
CA THR A 131 -2.43 5.70 -0.91
C THR A 131 -1.02 5.32 -0.51
N VAL A 132 -0.69 5.43 0.78
CA VAL A 132 0.61 5.07 1.35
C VAL A 132 0.43 4.63 2.80
N ASN A 133 1.20 3.63 3.23
CA ASN A 133 1.30 3.23 4.62
C ASN A 133 2.73 3.36 5.14
N ALA A 134 2.86 3.64 6.44
CA ALA A 134 4.10 3.55 7.19
C ALA A 134 3.83 2.87 8.55
N ILE A 135 4.82 2.17 9.10
CA ILE A 135 4.72 1.47 10.38
C ILE A 135 5.68 2.12 11.37
N SER A 136 5.17 2.45 12.55
CA SER A 136 5.97 2.69 13.76
C SER A 136 5.82 1.48 14.67
N ALA A 137 6.73 0.51 14.56
CA ALA A 137 6.72 -0.67 15.40
C ALA A 137 6.95 -0.32 16.88
N GLU A 138 7.84 0.65 17.15
CA GLU A 138 8.13 1.16 18.49
C GLU A 138 6.90 1.70 19.20
N HIS A 139 6.03 2.41 18.47
CA HIS A 139 4.82 3.02 19.05
C HIS A 139 3.55 2.21 18.80
N GLY A 140 3.66 1.07 18.11
CA GLY A 140 2.52 0.22 17.79
C GLY A 140 1.47 0.90 16.90
N VAL A 141 1.91 1.76 15.96
CA VAL A 141 1.02 2.56 15.11
C VAL A 141 1.29 2.31 13.64
N VAL A 142 0.21 2.16 12.88
CA VAL A 142 0.21 2.24 11.42
C VAL A 142 -0.28 3.63 11.03
N VAL A 143 0.50 4.34 10.22
CA VAL A 143 0.11 5.62 9.63
C VAL A 143 -0.32 5.39 8.19
N MET A 144 -1.57 5.74 7.89
CA MET A 144 -2.13 5.73 6.55
C MET A 144 -2.19 7.17 6.00
N GLY A 145 -1.49 7.40 4.90
CA GLY A 145 -1.49 8.68 4.22
C GLY A 145 -2.41 8.66 2.99
N TYR A 146 -2.97 9.82 2.67
CA TYR A 146 -3.90 10.03 1.55
C TYR A 146 -3.28 10.89 0.46
N SER A 147 -1.96 10.88 0.33
CA SER A 147 -1.25 11.73 -0.62
C SER A 147 -1.81 11.56 -2.04
N PRO A 148 -2.20 12.64 -2.69
CA PRO A 148 -2.51 12.58 -4.10
C PRO A 148 -1.24 12.21 -4.86
N THR A 149 -1.38 11.29 -5.82
CA THR A 149 -0.29 11.03 -6.75
C THR A 149 -0.39 11.96 -7.95
N ARG A 150 0.68 12.01 -8.73
CA ARG A 150 0.66 12.75 -10.00
C ARG A 150 -0.41 12.26 -11.00
N PHE A 151 -0.99 11.10 -10.77
CA PHE A 151 -2.04 10.53 -11.59
C PHE A 151 -3.41 11.15 -11.30
N LYS A 152 -3.56 11.82 -10.14
CA LYS A 152 -4.78 12.50 -9.70
C LYS A 152 -6.01 11.62 -9.85
N LEU A 153 -5.91 10.40 -9.32
CA LEU A 153 -7.04 9.47 -9.30
C LEU A 153 -8.13 10.00 -8.37
N ALA A 154 -9.39 9.67 -8.64
CA ALA A 154 -10.52 10.14 -7.84
C ALA A 154 -10.43 9.73 -6.35
N SER A 155 -9.80 8.58 -6.08
CA SER A 155 -9.58 8.07 -4.73
C SER A 155 -8.39 8.70 -3.98
N GLU A 156 -7.61 9.53 -4.65
CA GLU A 156 -6.45 10.22 -4.07
C GLU A 156 -6.88 11.57 -3.52
N ILE A 157 -7.63 11.55 -2.44
CA ILE A 157 -8.29 12.74 -1.88
C ILE A 157 -7.30 13.75 -1.27
N GLY A 158 -6.09 13.29 -0.86
CA GLY A 158 -5.10 14.16 -0.22
C GLY A 158 -5.53 14.72 1.15
N GLY A 159 -4.71 15.59 1.69
CA GLY A 159 -5.08 16.46 2.82
C GLY A 159 -5.40 15.76 4.14
N ARG A 160 -4.99 14.50 4.35
CA ARG A 160 -5.38 13.71 5.52
C ARG A 160 -4.30 12.72 5.94
N LEU A 161 -4.18 12.48 7.24
CA LEU A 161 -3.44 11.37 7.84
C LEU A 161 -4.33 10.63 8.83
N SER A 162 -4.21 9.32 8.92
CA SER A 162 -4.90 8.51 9.92
C SER A 162 -3.93 7.55 10.59
N GLY A 163 -4.04 7.39 11.90
CA GLY A 163 -3.30 6.42 12.70
C GLY A 163 -4.18 5.26 13.14
N PHE A 164 -3.65 4.05 13.04
CA PHE A 164 -4.33 2.83 13.49
C PHE A 164 -3.43 2.08 14.46
N ARG A 165 -4.02 1.44 15.46
CA ARG A 165 -3.27 0.56 16.35
C ARG A 165 -2.80 -0.67 15.59
N LEU A 166 -1.50 -0.96 15.68
CA LEU A 166 -0.88 -2.06 14.94
C LEU A 166 -1.41 -3.44 15.37
N SER A 167 -1.80 -3.59 16.65
CA SER A 167 -2.20 -4.88 17.21
C SER A 167 -3.62 -5.32 16.83
N ASP A 168 -4.54 -4.38 16.59
CA ASP A 168 -5.98 -4.70 16.39
C ASP A 168 -6.67 -3.89 15.29
N GLY A 169 -5.94 -2.95 14.65
CA GLY A 169 -6.48 -2.12 13.57
C GLY A 169 -7.42 -1.01 14.02
N LYS A 170 -7.60 -0.79 15.33
CA LYS A 170 -8.45 0.30 15.83
C LYS A 170 -7.90 1.66 15.40
N ARG A 171 -8.72 2.49 14.78
CA ARG A 171 -8.36 3.86 14.45
C ARG A 171 -8.13 4.66 15.74
N LEU A 172 -6.94 5.22 15.90
CA LEU A 172 -6.51 6.00 17.04
C LEU A 172 -6.82 7.47 16.83
N TRP A 173 -6.46 7.98 15.65
CA TRP A 173 -6.64 9.37 15.27
C TRP A 173 -6.84 9.52 13.76
N ASP A 174 -7.33 10.68 13.36
CA ASP A 174 -7.61 11.05 11.99
C ASP A 174 -7.58 12.59 11.91
N VAL A 175 -6.65 13.14 11.16
CA VAL A 175 -6.39 14.57 11.12
C VAL A 175 -6.32 15.11 9.71
N GLU A 176 -6.76 16.34 9.52
CA GLU A 176 -6.46 17.10 8.32
C GLU A 176 -4.97 17.44 8.31
N ALA A 177 -4.30 17.18 7.18
CA ALA A 177 -2.87 17.33 7.04
C ALA A 177 -2.51 17.74 5.62
N GLY A 178 -2.09 18.98 5.46
CA GLY A 178 -1.62 19.49 4.18
C GLY A 178 -0.18 19.11 3.93
N TYR A 179 0.07 18.10 3.09
CA TYR A 179 1.42 17.67 2.73
C TYR A 179 1.49 17.16 1.28
N SER A 180 2.69 17.10 0.71
CA SER A 180 2.91 16.73 -0.70
C SER A 180 3.91 15.58 -0.93
N SER A 181 4.62 15.13 0.09
CA SER A 181 5.55 13.99 0.02
C SER A 181 4.99 12.74 0.72
N ARG A 182 5.70 11.62 0.61
CA ARG A 182 5.39 10.45 1.44
C ARG A 182 5.73 10.76 2.89
N PRO A 183 4.83 10.42 3.84
CA PRO A 183 5.16 10.49 5.25
C PRO A 183 6.32 9.55 5.61
N MET A 184 7.25 10.01 6.40
CA MET A 184 8.34 9.25 7.00
C MET A 184 8.23 9.35 8.51
N ILE A 185 8.54 8.27 9.22
CA ILE A 185 8.50 8.24 10.67
C ILE A 185 9.93 8.20 11.21
N ASN A 186 10.21 9.06 12.19
CA ASN A 186 11.43 9.01 12.99
C ASN A 186 11.08 9.25 14.47
N GLY A 187 11.28 8.24 15.31
CA GLY A 187 10.81 8.25 16.69
C GLY A 187 9.30 8.52 16.76
N LYS A 188 8.88 9.51 17.53
CA LYS A 188 7.48 9.91 17.70
C LYS A 188 6.93 10.82 16.60
N THR A 189 7.74 11.18 15.62
CA THR A 189 7.36 12.21 14.65
C THR A 189 7.17 11.64 13.24
N ILE A 190 6.05 11.98 12.63
CA ILE A 190 5.77 11.80 11.22
C ILE A 190 6.23 13.07 10.51
N TYR A 191 7.13 12.98 9.56
CA TYR A 191 7.60 14.06 8.72
C TYR A 191 7.06 13.91 7.30
N ALA A 192 6.55 14.99 6.76
CA ALA A 192 6.24 15.11 5.33
C ALA A 192 6.50 16.54 4.87
N GLN A 193 6.66 16.76 3.57
CA GLN A 193 6.78 18.11 3.02
C GLN A 193 5.49 18.90 3.29
N GLY A 194 5.59 19.90 4.14
CA GLY A 194 4.46 20.73 4.60
C GLY A 194 4.19 20.65 6.10
N GLY A 195 4.76 19.66 6.84
CA GLY A 195 4.55 19.59 8.28
C GLY A 195 5.16 18.39 8.99
N ALA A 196 4.92 18.35 10.26
CA ALA A 196 5.27 17.25 11.15
C ALA A 196 4.10 16.98 12.12
N TRP A 197 3.86 15.71 12.44
CA TRP A 197 2.75 15.25 13.29
C TRP A 197 3.24 14.23 14.30
N ASP A 198 2.57 14.13 15.44
CA ASP A 198 2.87 13.09 16.42
C ASP A 198 2.31 11.74 15.97
N VAL A 199 3.11 10.67 16.09
CA VAL A 199 2.73 9.31 15.65
C VAL A 199 1.52 8.78 16.43
N THR A 200 1.38 9.16 17.71
CA THR A 200 0.39 8.60 18.61
C THR A 200 -0.92 9.39 18.67
N THR A 201 -0.87 10.67 18.34
CA THR A 201 -2.03 11.57 18.45
C THR A 201 -2.43 12.25 17.14
N GLY A 202 -1.57 12.24 16.13
CA GLY A 202 -1.74 12.98 14.88
C GLY A 202 -1.23 14.43 15.03
#